data_f5b7fb341d7ef06957940dc5a642b936
#
_entry.id   f5b7fb341d7ef06957940dc5a642b936
#
_cell.length_a   1.000
_cell.length_b   1.000
_cell.length_c   1.000
_cell.angle_alpha   90.00
_cell.angle_beta   90.00
_cell.angle_gamma   90.00
#
_symmetry.space_group_name_H-M   'P 1'
#
loop_
_entity.id
_entity.type
_entity.pdbx_description
1 polymer ?
#
loop_
_entity_poly.entity_id
_entity_poly.type
_entity_poly.pdbx_seq_one_letter_code
_entity_poly.pdbx_strand_id
1 'polypeptide(L)'
;MAKIIGIDLGTTNSCVAVMEGGEPTVIANAEGARTTPSVVAFTKTGERLVGQVAKRQAVTNPDRTVISIKREMGTNYKVNIDDKSYTPPEISAMILSKLKQDAESYLGEKVTQAVITVPAYFSDSQRQATKDAGKIAGLDVLRIINEPTAAAFAYGMDKENDQKIMVYDLGGGTFDVSIMDIGDGVFEVLATNGDTRLGGDDFDNKIINYLVSEFKKETGIDLSSDRMAMQRLKEAAEKAKIELSGVTTSNINLPFITADATGPKHLDITLTRAKFNELTADLVERTIIPTKKALSDAGLTTNDIDKVLMVGGSSRIPAVNDAVKALIGKEPHKGINPDECVAIGASIQAGVLGGDVKDIVLLDVTPLSLGIETMGGVCTKLIERNTTIPTKKSQIFSTAADNQTSVDIHVLQGEREMAQDNKTLGNFMLSGIAPAPRGVPQIEVTFDIDANGIVNVSAKDLGTGQEQKITITASSNLSDEDIDKAVKEAEQYAQEDKKRKEDIETRNNADQLVYQCEKTLGELGDKVSADEKSAVTAEIDKVKEALKGTDSAQIKAATEELSKKFYEISSKLYQQAQPQGGAQNAGGNAAGANGENVYDADFTDNTENKNN
;
A
#
# COMPACT_ATOMS: atom_id res chain seq x y z
N MET A 1 11.96 -22.68 24.58
CA MET A 1 10.86 -22.28 23.64
C MET A 1 11.38 -22.57 22.26
N ALA A 2 10.51 -22.95 21.30
CA ALA A 2 10.92 -23.08 19.91
C ALA A 2 11.45 -21.75 19.41
N LYS A 3 12.56 -21.76 18.69
CA LYS A 3 13.16 -20.53 18.12
C LYS A 3 12.26 -19.98 17.02
N ILE A 4 12.07 -18.66 17.04
CA ILE A 4 11.37 -17.90 16.00
C ILE A 4 12.43 -17.28 15.10
N ILE A 5 12.34 -17.51 13.79
CA ILE A 5 13.30 -16.94 12.83
C ILE A 5 12.77 -15.67 12.19
N GLY A 6 13.66 -14.75 11.86
CA GLY A 6 13.39 -13.58 11.04
C GLY A 6 13.82 -13.85 9.60
N ILE A 7 12.94 -13.63 8.64
CA ILE A 7 13.21 -13.86 7.22
C ILE A 7 12.99 -12.57 6.43
N ASP A 8 14.03 -12.17 5.71
CA ASP A 8 13.92 -11.26 4.58
C ASP A 8 13.64 -12.08 3.31
N LEU A 9 12.40 -12.02 2.82
CA LEU A 9 12.01 -12.65 1.56
C LEU A 9 12.21 -11.65 0.41
N GLY A 10 13.45 -11.44 -0.01
CA GLY A 10 13.80 -10.44 -1.04
C GLY A 10 13.45 -10.89 -2.47
N THR A 11 13.34 -9.92 -3.40
CA THR A 11 13.06 -10.19 -4.82
C THR A 11 14.19 -10.98 -5.48
N THR A 12 15.45 -10.59 -5.23
CA THR A 12 16.63 -11.18 -5.84
C THR A 12 17.34 -12.15 -4.91
N ASN A 13 17.52 -11.76 -3.64
CA ASN A 13 18.15 -12.57 -2.60
C ASN A 13 17.30 -12.52 -1.35
N SER A 14 17.25 -13.61 -0.62
CA SER A 14 16.61 -13.74 0.69
C SER A 14 17.65 -14.02 1.77
N CYS A 15 17.33 -13.66 3.00
CA CYS A 15 18.19 -13.80 4.15
C CYS A 15 17.40 -14.32 5.35
N VAL A 16 18.02 -15.10 6.22
CA VAL A 16 17.42 -15.59 7.46
C VAL A 16 18.33 -15.31 8.66
N ALA A 17 17.73 -14.89 9.76
CA ALA A 17 18.42 -14.59 11.01
C ALA A 17 17.62 -15.10 12.21
N VAL A 18 18.29 -15.22 13.35
CA VAL A 18 17.71 -15.69 14.62
C VAL A 18 18.29 -14.90 15.78
N MET A 19 17.55 -14.78 16.89
CA MET A 19 18.10 -14.26 18.14
C MET A 19 18.83 -15.35 18.91
N GLU A 20 20.11 -15.11 19.21
CA GLU A 20 20.96 -16.00 20.00
C GLU A 20 21.70 -15.21 21.07
N GLY A 21 21.55 -15.60 22.34
CA GLY A 21 22.24 -14.93 23.46
C GLY A 21 21.90 -13.44 23.63
N GLY A 22 20.76 -12.97 23.10
CA GLY A 22 20.36 -11.56 23.12
C GLY A 22 20.78 -10.76 21.88
N GLU A 23 21.55 -11.38 20.96
CA GLU A 23 22.05 -10.73 19.75
C GLU A 23 21.48 -11.38 18.48
N PRO A 24 21.20 -10.59 17.42
CA PRO A 24 20.73 -11.14 16.15
C PRO A 24 21.87 -11.77 15.35
N THR A 25 21.69 -13.01 14.92
CA THR A 25 22.69 -13.78 14.16
C THR A 25 22.11 -14.16 12.79
N VAL A 26 22.81 -13.77 11.71
CA VAL A 26 22.45 -14.19 10.35
C VAL A 26 22.93 -15.62 10.12
N ILE A 27 22.01 -16.49 9.69
CA ILE A 27 22.27 -17.89 9.42
C ILE A 27 22.84 -18.05 8.01
N ALA A 28 24.03 -18.69 7.91
CA ALA A 28 24.57 -19.06 6.60
C ALA A 28 23.80 -20.25 6.01
N ASN A 29 23.57 -20.21 4.70
CA ASN A 29 22.96 -21.33 3.99
C ASN A 29 23.92 -22.53 3.84
N ALA A 30 23.42 -23.65 3.31
CA ALA A 30 24.21 -24.86 3.12
C ALA A 30 25.43 -24.66 2.20
N GLU A 31 25.43 -23.66 1.36
CA GLU A 31 26.54 -23.26 0.48
C GLU A 31 27.54 -22.30 1.15
N GLY A 32 27.33 -21.96 2.43
CA GLY A 32 28.17 -21.07 3.23
C GLY A 32 27.96 -19.58 2.99
N ALA A 33 26.96 -19.19 2.18
CA ALA A 33 26.62 -17.80 1.93
C ALA A 33 25.58 -17.29 2.96
N ARG A 34 25.65 -15.99 3.30
CA ARG A 34 24.73 -15.33 4.25
C ARG A 34 23.40 -14.91 3.61
N THR A 35 23.35 -14.91 2.27
CA THR A 35 22.14 -14.68 1.50
C THR A 35 21.89 -15.84 0.52
N THR A 36 20.64 -16.12 0.22
CA THR A 36 20.21 -17.17 -0.70
C THR A 36 19.50 -16.53 -1.88
N PRO A 37 19.93 -16.76 -3.14
CA PRO A 37 19.20 -16.28 -4.31
C PRO A 37 17.73 -16.71 -4.29
N SER A 38 16.81 -15.79 -4.52
CA SER A 38 15.37 -16.05 -4.61
C SER A 38 15.01 -16.66 -5.97
N VAL A 39 15.64 -17.79 -6.29
CA VAL A 39 15.54 -18.50 -7.56
C VAL A 39 15.09 -19.92 -7.31
N VAL A 40 14.09 -20.37 -8.09
CA VAL A 40 13.58 -21.74 -8.09
C VAL A 40 13.72 -22.31 -9.49
N ALA A 41 14.22 -23.52 -9.62
CA ALA A 41 14.33 -24.20 -10.89
C ALA A 41 13.84 -25.65 -10.80
N PHE A 42 13.37 -26.18 -11.92
CA PHE A 42 12.89 -27.54 -12.05
C PHE A 42 13.74 -28.27 -13.09
N THR A 43 14.33 -29.39 -12.70
CA THR A 43 15.10 -30.22 -13.62
C THR A 43 14.16 -30.97 -14.59
N LYS A 44 14.72 -31.53 -15.66
CA LYS A 44 13.96 -32.40 -16.58
C LYS A 44 13.44 -33.67 -15.92
N THR A 45 14.01 -34.07 -14.80
CA THR A 45 13.59 -35.23 -13.99
C THR A 45 12.54 -34.88 -12.94
N GLY A 46 12.12 -33.59 -12.87
CA GLY A 46 11.11 -33.11 -11.93
C GLY A 46 11.67 -32.74 -10.54
N GLU A 47 13.00 -32.78 -10.34
CA GLU A 47 13.64 -32.33 -9.12
C GLU A 47 13.56 -30.81 -9.01
N ARG A 48 13.25 -30.31 -7.80
CA ARG A 48 13.19 -28.88 -7.48
C ARG A 48 14.51 -28.41 -6.88
N LEU A 49 15.08 -27.39 -7.48
CA LEU A 49 16.29 -26.71 -7.00
C LEU A 49 15.94 -25.29 -6.52
N VAL A 50 16.57 -24.83 -5.44
CA VAL A 50 16.34 -23.49 -4.87
C VAL A 50 17.67 -22.84 -4.53
N GLY A 51 17.77 -21.53 -4.70
CA GLY A 51 18.94 -20.76 -4.33
C GLY A 51 20.04 -20.79 -5.37
N GLN A 52 21.29 -20.88 -4.92
CA GLN A 52 22.46 -20.78 -5.79
C GLN A 52 22.52 -21.90 -6.84
N VAL A 53 22.10 -23.10 -6.48
CA VAL A 53 22.07 -24.25 -7.44
C VAL A 53 21.05 -24.03 -8.56
N ALA A 54 19.91 -23.42 -8.25
CA ALA A 54 18.91 -23.02 -9.23
C ALA A 54 19.44 -21.87 -10.13
N LYS A 55 20.09 -20.86 -9.54
CA LYS A 55 20.67 -19.72 -10.29
C LYS A 55 21.74 -20.19 -11.29
N ARG A 56 22.61 -21.12 -10.90
CA ARG A 56 23.69 -21.62 -11.76
C ARG A 56 23.21 -22.31 -13.04
N GLN A 57 22.06 -22.93 -13.05
CA GLN A 57 21.50 -23.61 -14.23
C GLN A 57 20.57 -22.72 -15.08
N ALA A 58 20.30 -21.49 -14.66
CA ALA A 58 19.34 -20.62 -15.33
C ALA A 58 19.63 -20.43 -16.83
N VAL A 59 20.90 -20.33 -17.21
CA VAL A 59 21.34 -20.20 -18.62
C VAL A 59 20.97 -21.41 -19.45
N THR A 60 21.16 -22.61 -18.90
CA THR A 60 20.93 -23.88 -19.65
C THR A 60 19.50 -24.40 -19.52
N ASN A 61 18.72 -23.82 -18.61
CA ASN A 61 17.35 -24.22 -18.30
C ASN A 61 16.43 -23.00 -18.05
N PRO A 62 16.42 -22.01 -18.94
CA PRO A 62 15.69 -20.75 -18.69
C PRO A 62 14.16 -20.93 -18.58
N ASP A 63 13.59 -21.87 -19.34
CA ASP A 63 12.14 -22.12 -19.37
C ASP A 63 11.61 -22.75 -18.07
N ARG A 64 12.47 -23.33 -17.26
CA ARG A 64 12.14 -24.01 -16.00
C ARG A 64 12.78 -23.35 -14.78
N THR A 65 13.28 -22.13 -14.94
CA THR A 65 13.91 -21.35 -13.87
C THR A 65 13.11 -20.08 -13.63
N VAL A 66 12.63 -19.93 -12.39
CA VAL A 66 11.80 -18.81 -11.94
C VAL A 66 12.65 -17.85 -11.13
N ILE A 67 12.69 -16.60 -11.54
CA ILE A 67 13.40 -15.50 -10.88
C ILE A 67 12.44 -14.33 -10.65
N SER A 68 12.70 -13.52 -9.61
CA SER A 68 11.94 -12.29 -9.30
C SER A 68 10.44 -12.50 -9.07
N ILE A 69 10.03 -13.69 -8.61
CA ILE A 69 8.62 -14.05 -8.41
C ILE A 69 7.89 -13.14 -7.40
N LYS A 70 8.62 -12.50 -6.48
CA LYS A 70 8.06 -11.56 -5.51
C LYS A 70 7.32 -10.39 -6.18
N ARG A 71 7.73 -9.99 -7.40
CA ARG A 71 7.06 -8.96 -8.19
C ARG A 71 5.64 -9.35 -8.64
N GLU A 72 5.33 -10.64 -8.62
CA GLU A 72 4.02 -11.17 -9.01
C GLU A 72 3.16 -11.56 -7.80
N MET A 73 3.62 -11.31 -6.56
CA MET A 73 2.85 -11.56 -5.35
C MET A 73 1.55 -10.76 -5.35
N GLY A 74 0.47 -11.41 -4.94
CA GLY A 74 -0.86 -10.81 -4.93
C GLY A 74 -1.52 -10.69 -6.32
N THR A 75 -0.93 -11.24 -7.39
CA THR A 75 -1.48 -11.26 -8.75
C THR A 75 -1.99 -12.65 -9.16
N ASN A 76 -2.74 -12.72 -10.26
CA ASN A 76 -3.20 -13.99 -10.87
C ASN A 76 -2.13 -14.63 -11.76
N TYR A 77 -0.89 -14.16 -11.71
CA TYR A 77 0.21 -14.71 -12.49
C TYR A 77 0.40 -16.20 -12.18
N LYS A 78 0.73 -16.98 -13.21
CA LYS A 78 1.01 -18.41 -13.09
C LYS A 78 2.28 -18.78 -13.84
N VAL A 79 3.12 -19.51 -13.17
CA VAL A 79 4.30 -20.15 -13.75
C VAL A 79 3.93 -21.55 -14.21
N ASN A 80 4.00 -21.80 -15.51
CA ASN A 80 3.71 -23.12 -16.07
C ASN A 80 5.01 -23.89 -16.29
N ILE A 81 5.18 -25.00 -15.59
CA ILE A 81 6.32 -25.90 -15.69
C ILE A 81 5.76 -27.29 -16.01
N ASP A 82 6.03 -27.79 -17.19
CA ASP A 82 5.44 -29.03 -17.73
C ASP A 82 3.90 -28.99 -17.62
N ASP A 83 3.30 -29.98 -16.99
CA ASP A 83 1.85 -30.10 -16.78
C ASP A 83 1.35 -29.42 -15.50
N LYS A 84 2.23 -28.68 -14.79
CA LYS A 84 1.91 -28.01 -13.52
C LYS A 84 1.92 -26.50 -13.67
N SER A 85 0.98 -25.87 -12.98
CA SER A 85 0.87 -24.42 -12.89
C SER A 85 1.05 -23.99 -11.44
N TYR A 86 2.00 -23.12 -11.18
CA TYR A 86 2.35 -22.62 -9.84
C TYR A 86 1.97 -21.15 -9.71
N THR A 87 1.42 -20.80 -8.57
CA THR A 87 1.15 -19.41 -8.16
C THR A 87 2.40 -18.76 -7.55
N PRO A 88 2.49 -17.42 -7.51
CA PRO A 88 3.61 -16.74 -6.84
C PRO A 88 3.80 -17.14 -5.36
N PRO A 89 2.75 -17.32 -4.53
CA PRO A 89 2.92 -17.84 -3.17
C PRO A 89 3.53 -19.26 -3.12
N GLU A 90 3.17 -20.16 -4.03
CA GLU A 90 3.75 -21.51 -4.06
C GLU A 90 5.24 -21.49 -4.42
N ILE A 91 5.66 -20.66 -5.38
CA ILE A 91 7.09 -20.50 -5.70
C ILE A 91 7.84 -19.84 -4.53
N SER A 92 7.26 -18.81 -3.91
CA SER A 92 7.84 -18.15 -2.74
C SER A 92 7.97 -19.10 -1.55
N ALA A 93 6.99 -19.99 -1.36
CA ALA A 93 7.03 -21.03 -0.34
C ALA A 93 8.19 -22.00 -0.52
N MET A 94 8.62 -22.27 -1.75
CA MET A 94 9.80 -23.12 -2.01
C MET A 94 11.08 -22.42 -1.52
N ILE A 95 11.18 -21.09 -1.68
CA ILE A 95 12.30 -20.30 -1.16
C ILE A 95 12.27 -20.31 0.38
N LEU A 96 11.10 -20.03 0.97
CA LEU A 96 10.92 -20.07 2.42
C LEU A 96 11.23 -21.43 3.02
N SER A 97 10.88 -22.53 2.34
CA SER A 97 11.18 -23.89 2.77
C SER A 97 12.70 -24.16 2.80
N LYS A 98 13.44 -23.60 1.83
CA LYS A 98 14.92 -23.68 1.83
C LYS A 98 15.52 -22.92 3.00
N LEU A 99 15.09 -21.68 3.25
CA LEU A 99 15.57 -20.88 4.38
C LEU A 99 15.23 -21.52 5.73
N LYS A 100 14.04 -22.10 5.86
CA LYS A 100 13.64 -22.88 7.03
C LYS A 100 14.56 -24.07 7.24
N GLN A 101 14.85 -24.83 6.18
CA GLN A 101 15.74 -26.00 6.25
C GLN A 101 17.17 -25.60 6.65
N ASP A 102 17.69 -24.49 6.11
CA ASP A 102 19.00 -23.96 6.50
C ASP A 102 19.00 -23.55 7.98
N ALA A 103 17.94 -22.91 8.46
CA ALA A 103 17.79 -22.54 9.87
C ALA A 103 17.67 -23.77 10.78
N GLU A 104 16.91 -24.79 10.41
CA GLU A 104 16.80 -26.05 11.15
C GLU A 104 18.15 -26.79 11.21
N SER A 105 18.91 -26.76 10.12
CA SER A 105 20.25 -27.37 10.06
C SER A 105 21.25 -26.64 10.96
N TYR A 106 21.18 -25.32 11.02
CA TYR A 106 22.02 -24.48 11.88
C TYR A 106 21.66 -24.65 13.36
N LEU A 107 20.38 -24.60 13.70
CA LEU A 107 19.90 -24.66 15.09
C LEU A 107 19.87 -26.07 15.67
N GLY A 108 19.88 -27.11 14.83
CA GLY A 108 19.75 -28.51 15.26
C GLY A 108 18.36 -28.88 15.79
N GLU A 109 17.36 -28.02 15.58
CA GLU A 109 15.98 -28.22 16.00
C GLU A 109 14.96 -27.80 14.93
N LYS A 110 13.70 -28.23 15.10
CA LYS A 110 12.61 -27.84 14.20
C LYS A 110 12.22 -26.40 14.36
N VAL A 111 12.03 -25.71 13.23
CA VAL A 111 11.55 -24.34 13.15
C VAL A 111 10.12 -24.33 12.61
N THR A 112 9.19 -23.81 13.41
CA THR A 112 7.75 -23.77 13.07
C THR A 112 7.20 -22.36 12.99
N GLN A 113 7.93 -21.35 13.47
CA GLN A 113 7.45 -19.97 13.58
C GLN A 113 8.43 -18.99 12.92
N ALA A 114 7.89 -17.96 12.29
CA ALA A 114 8.68 -16.94 11.63
C ALA A 114 8.04 -15.55 11.68
N VAL A 115 8.90 -14.53 11.60
CA VAL A 115 8.57 -13.17 11.17
C VAL A 115 9.08 -13.02 9.74
N ILE A 116 8.23 -12.58 8.81
CA ILE A 116 8.59 -12.44 7.40
C ILE A 116 8.43 -10.98 6.99
N THR A 117 9.37 -10.44 6.22
CA THR A 117 9.34 -9.06 5.77
C THR A 117 8.62 -8.88 4.43
N VAL A 118 8.07 -7.70 4.25
CA VAL A 118 7.47 -7.25 2.98
C VAL A 118 7.86 -5.79 2.73
N PRO A 119 7.89 -5.34 1.47
CA PRO A 119 7.99 -3.92 1.14
C PRO A 119 6.91 -3.10 1.88
N ALA A 120 7.24 -1.89 2.33
CA ALA A 120 6.30 -1.07 3.08
C ALA A 120 5.06 -0.73 2.24
N TYR A 121 5.24 -0.55 0.93
CA TYR A 121 4.20 -0.17 -0.01
C TYR A 121 3.41 -1.37 -0.60
N PHE A 122 3.62 -2.59 -0.09
CA PHE A 122 2.82 -3.75 -0.47
C PHE A 122 1.36 -3.57 -0.09
N SER A 123 0.48 -3.89 -1.04
CA SER A 123 -0.96 -3.95 -0.82
C SER A 123 -1.33 -5.07 0.15
N ASP A 124 -2.54 -5.01 0.70
CA ASP A 124 -3.09 -6.06 1.57
C ASP A 124 -3.04 -7.45 0.93
N SER A 125 -3.41 -7.56 -0.37
CA SER A 125 -3.35 -8.83 -1.10
C SER A 125 -1.93 -9.39 -1.23
N GLN A 126 -0.91 -8.54 -1.39
CA GLN A 126 0.49 -8.96 -1.43
C GLN A 126 0.99 -9.42 -0.06
N ARG A 127 0.58 -8.73 1.02
CA ARG A 127 0.86 -9.12 2.42
C ARG A 127 0.24 -10.48 2.75
N GLN A 128 -1.03 -10.66 2.40
CA GLN A 128 -1.72 -11.93 2.60
C GLN A 128 -1.09 -13.07 1.78
N ALA A 129 -0.74 -12.82 0.51
CA ALA A 129 -0.04 -13.79 -0.33
C ALA A 129 1.33 -14.20 0.27
N THR A 130 2.05 -13.28 0.91
CA THR A 130 3.30 -13.57 1.62
C THR A 130 3.05 -14.42 2.87
N LYS A 131 2.01 -14.13 3.63
CA LYS A 131 1.59 -14.94 4.78
C LYS A 131 1.18 -16.36 4.37
N ASP A 132 0.48 -16.49 3.25
CA ASP A 132 0.08 -17.77 2.68
C ASP A 132 1.29 -18.58 2.20
N ALA A 133 2.29 -17.93 1.57
CA ALA A 133 3.55 -18.57 1.22
C ALA A 133 4.28 -19.15 2.45
N GLY A 134 4.27 -18.42 3.57
CA GLY A 134 4.80 -18.91 4.85
C GLY A 134 4.07 -20.17 5.34
N LYS A 135 2.74 -20.17 5.30
CA LYS A 135 1.92 -21.33 5.67
C LYS A 135 2.19 -22.54 4.78
N ILE A 136 2.30 -22.34 3.46
CA ILE A 136 2.63 -23.40 2.50
C ILE A 136 4.01 -23.97 2.79
N ALA A 137 4.97 -23.14 3.25
CA ALA A 137 6.30 -23.59 3.69
C ALA A 137 6.29 -24.31 5.07
N GLY A 138 5.13 -24.41 5.72
CA GLY A 138 4.97 -25.01 7.04
C GLY A 138 5.51 -24.12 8.16
N LEU A 139 5.37 -22.79 8.00
CA LEU A 139 5.68 -21.79 9.00
C LEU A 139 4.41 -21.12 9.51
N ASP A 140 4.26 -21.03 10.82
CA ASP A 140 3.29 -20.12 11.44
C ASP A 140 3.88 -18.71 11.42
N VAL A 141 3.30 -17.85 10.59
CA VAL A 141 3.77 -16.46 10.39
C VAL A 141 3.16 -15.59 11.49
N LEU A 142 3.94 -15.37 12.54
CA LEU A 142 3.51 -14.60 13.71
C LEU A 142 3.32 -13.10 13.38
N ARG A 143 4.18 -12.58 12.50
CA ARG A 143 4.14 -11.17 12.07
C ARG A 143 4.63 -11.04 10.64
N ILE A 144 3.93 -10.19 9.87
CA ILE A 144 4.46 -9.56 8.67
C ILE A 144 4.96 -8.17 9.08
N ILE A 145 6.22 -7.85 8.78
CA ILE A 145 6.84 -6.56 9.12
C ILE A 145 7.37 -5.87 7.85
N ASN A 146 7.29 -4.55 7.80
CA ASN A 146 7.82 -3.79 6.68
C ASN A 146 9.35 -3.80 6.64
N GLU A 147 9.94 -3.98 5.46
CA GLU A 147 11.40 -4.02 5.24
C GLU A 147 12.13 -2.80 5.81
N PRO A 148 11.70 -1.55 5.54
CA PRO A 148 12.36 -0.38 6.13
C PRO A 148 12.22 -0.32 7.66
N THR A 149 11.12 -0.81 8.22
CA THR A 149 10.94 -0.91 9.67
C THR A 149 11.91 -1.94 10.28
N ALA A 150 12.06 -3.09 9.65
CA ALA A 150 13.04 -4.08 10.07
C ALA A 150 14.47 -3.53 10.00
N ALA A 151 14.83 -2.83 8.93
CA ALA A 151 16.14 -2.17 8.81
C ALA A 151 16.38 -1.13 9.91
N ALA A 152 15.33 -0.39 10.29
CA ALA A 152 15.41 0.57 11.40
C ALA A 152 15.67 -0.12 12.75
N PHE A 153 15.08 -1.30 13.01
CA PHE A 153 15.38 -2.10 14.20
C PHE A 153 16.85 -2.50 14.25
N ALA A 154 17.40 -2.97 13.12
CA ALA A 154 18.81 -3.34 13.02
C ALA A 154 19.76 -2.16 13.29
N TYR A 155 19.33 -0.93 13.00
CA TYR A 155 20.08 0.29 13.26
C TYR A 155 19.89 0.81 14.69
N GLY A 156 18.64 0.80 15.18
CA GLY A 156 18.21 1.59 16.34
C GLY A 156 18.28 0.87 17.67
N MET A 157 18.58 -0.45 17.69
CA MET A 157 18.53 -1.26 18.91
C MET A 157 19.41 -0.72 20.05
N ASP A 158 20.53 -0.05 19.70
CA ASP A 158 21.49 0.52 20.67
C ASP A 158 21.39 2.04 20.81
N LYS A 159 20.33 2.69 20.31
CA LYS A 159 20.22 4.16 20.30
C LYS A 159 19.32 4.64 21.43
N GLU A 160 19.91 5.45 22.33
CA GLU A 160 19.22 6.07 23.46
C GLU A 160 18.64 7.46 23.15
N ASN A 161 19.07 8.10 22.05
CA ASN A 161 18.65 9.46 21.70
C ASN A 161 17.59 9.47 20.61
N ASP A 162 16.63 10.35 20.74
CA ASP A 162 15.62 10.63 19.71
C ASP A 162 16.27 11.03 18.39
N GLN A 163 15.90 10.36 17.30
CA GLN A 163 16.42 10.60 15.96
C GLN A 163 15.31 10.46 14.93
N LYS A 164 15.23 11.42 14.02
CA LYS A 164 14.44 11.30 12.80
C LYS A 164 15.29 10.68 11.70
N ILE A 165 14.93 9.48 11.28
CA ILE A 165 15.67 8.76 10.25
C ILE A 165 14.85 8.62 8.99
N MET A 166 15.55 8.60 7.87
CA MET A 166 15.02 8.18 6.58
C MET A 166 15.60 6.81 6.25
N VAL A 167 14.76 5.82 6.05
CA VAL A 167 15.14 4.53 5.49
C VAL A 167 14.85 4.57 4.00
N TYR A 168 15.88 4.41 3.18
CA TYR A 168 15.83 4.43 1.72
C TYR A 168 16.20 3.04 1.22
N ASP A 169 15.20 2.24 0.90
CA ASP A 169 15.36 0.85 0.50
C ASP A 169 15.17 0.69 -1.00
N LEU A 170 16.28 0.49 -1.72
CA LEU A 170 16.27 0.17 -3.15
C LEU A 170 16.75 -1.27 -3.34
N GLY A 171 15.79 -2.18 -3.36
CA GLY A 171 16.02 -3.61 -3.54
C GLY A 171 16.23 -4.01 -5.00
N GLY A 172 16.04 -5.31 -5.26
CA GLY A 172 16.11 -5.86 -6.62
C GLY A 172 14.86 -5.55 -7.45
N GLY A 173 13.70 -5.43 -6.82
CA GLY A 173 12.41 -5.29 -7.50
C GLY A 173 11.56 -4.12 -7.07
N THR A 174 11.77 -3.58 -5.87
CA THR A 174 10.97 -2.52 -5.26
C THR A 174 11.85 -1.41 -4.73
N PHE A 175 11.27 -0.21 -4.63
CA PHE A 175 11.82 0.93 -3.94
C PHE A 175 10.84 1.38 -2.85
N ASP A 176 11.31 1.48 -1.61
CA ASP A 176 10.56 2.01 -0.48
C ASP A 176 11.36 3.10 0.23
N VAL A 177 10.67 4.12 0.70
CA VAL A 177 11.21 5.15 1.57
C VAL A 177 10.29 5.35 2.75
N SER A 178 10.84 5.28 3.97
CA SER A 178 10.10 5.53 5.22
C SER A 178 10.79 6.57 6.06
N ILE A 179 10.00 7.49 6.59
CA ILE A 179 10.44 8.48 7.57
C ILE A 179 10.00 7.99 8.93
N MET A 180 10.92 7.92 9.85
CA MET A 180 10.66 7.35 11.19
C MET A 180 11.23 8.24 12.27
N ASP A 181 10.55 8.26 13.41
CA ASP A 181 11.05 8.78 14.68
C ASP A 181 11.45 7.59 15.57
N ILE A 182 12.68 7.61 16.07
CA ILE A 182 13.21 6.56 16.92
C ILE A 182 13.71 7.19 18.21
N GLY A 183 13.21 6.74 19.36
CA GLY A 183 13.66 7.20 20.67
C GLY A 183 13.10 6.32 21.77
N ASP A 184 13.87 6.15 22.86
CA ASP A 184 13.46 5.41 24.08
C ASP A 184 12.83 4.03 23.81
N GLY A 185 13.32 3.28 22.80
CA GLY A 185 12.78 1.98 22.41
C GLY A 185 11.51 2.04 21.56
N VAL A 186 11.00 3.22 21.22
CA VAL A 186 9.84 3.41 20.35
C VAL A 186 10.34 3.67 18.93
N PHE A 187 9.75 2.94 17.98
CA PHE A 187 9.98 3.08 16.54
C PHE A 187 8.65 3.48 15.90
N GLU A 188 8.49 4.75 15.59
CA GLU A 188 7.28 5.28 15.00
C GLU A 188 7.50 5.62 13.53
N VAL A 189 6.72 5.00 12.63
CA VAL A 189 6.69 5.36 11.22
C VAL A 189 5.81 6.60 11.05
N LEU A 190 6.38 7.72 10.61
CA LEU A 190 5.65 8.96 10.36
C LEU A 190 5.00 8.97 8.97
N ALA A 191 5.74 8.49 7.96
CA ALA A 191 5.23 8.35 6.61
C ALA A 191 6.03 7.31 5.84
N THR A 192 5.37 6.68 4.86
CA THR A 192 6.00 5.78 3.91
C THR A 192 5.51 6.07 2.49
N ASN A 193 6.38 5.88 1.49
CA ASN A 193 6.06 5.98 0.08
C ASN A 193 7.00 5.05 -0.71
N GLY A 194 6.70 4.76 -1.99
CA GLY A 194 7.54 3.85 -2.75
C GLY A 194 7.11 3.70 -4.20
N ASP A 195 7.81 2.78 -4.89
CA ASP A 195 7.52 2.33 -6.25
C ASP A 195 7.76 0.81 -6.28
N THR A 196 6.68 0.04 -6.35
CA THR A 196 6.71 -1.42 -6.28
C THR A 196 7.24 -2.09 -7.54
N ARG A 197 7.51 -1.30 -8.61
CA ARG A 197 8.15 -1.75 -9.85
C ARG A 197 9.39 -0.95 -10.20
N LEU A 198 10.19 -0.63 -9.20
CA LEU A 198 11.47 0.04 -9.35
C LEU A 198 12.53 -0.65 -8.50
N GLY A 199 13.52 -1.25 -9.12
CA GLY A 199 14.61 -1.92 -8.42
C GLY A 199 15.75 -2.30 -9.35
N GLY A 200 16.71 -3.07 -8.83
CA GLY A 200 17.91 -3.50 -9.55
C GLY A 200 17.64 -4.19 -10.88
N ASP A 201 16.55 -4.96 -10.98
CA ASP A 201 16.13 -5.61 -12.23
C ASP A 201 15.85 -4.59 -13.35
N ASP A 202 15.34 -3.39 -13.01
CA ASP A 202 15.06 -2.35 -14.00
C ASP A 202 16.36 -1.69 -14.50
N PHE A 203 17.34 -1.52 -13.60
CA PHE A 203 18.69 -1.09 -13.98
C PHE A 203 19.36 -2.14 -14.90
N ASP A 204 19.23 -3.43 -14.59
CA ASP A 204 19.73 -4.51 -15.46
C ASP A 204 19.06 -4.50 -16.83
N ASN A 205 17.74 -4.30 -16.88
CA ASN A 205 16.99 -4.21 -18.14
C ASN A 205 17.46 -3.05 -19.02
N LYS A 206 17.84 -1.90 -18.45
CA LYS A 206 18.46 -0.79 -19.21
C LYS A 206 19.77 -1.22 -19.87
N ILE A 207 20.62 -1.96 -19.14
CA ILE A 207 21.88 -2.50 -19.70
C ILE A 207 21.56 -3.54 -20.78
N ILE A 208 20.66 -4.49 -20.53
CA ILE A 208 20.27 -5.52 -21.50
C ILE A 208 19.78 -4.89 -22.79
N ASN A 209 18.87 -3.91 -22.72
CA ASN A 209 18.34 -3.24 -23.90
C ASN A 209 19.44 -2.49 -24.68
N TYR A 210 20.38 -1.88 -23.97
CA TYR A 210 21.55 -1.27 -24.58
C TYR A 210 22.40 -2.30 -25.33
N LEU A 211 22.74 -3.43 -24.70
CA LEU A 211 23.56 -4.50 -25.30
C LEU A 211 22.88 -5.11 -26.52
N VAL A 212 21.57 -5.41 -26.46
CA VAL A 212 20.78 -5.92 -27.58
C VAL A 212 20.78 -4.93 -28.74
N SER A 213 20.61 -3.63 -28.43
CA SER A 213 20.63 -2.59 -29.46
C SER A 213 21.99 -2.45 -30.16
N GLU A 214 23.09 -2.44 -29.39
CA GLU A 214 24.44 -2.33 -29.94
C GLU A 214 24.79 -3.57 -30.77
N PHE A 215 24.48 -4.78 -30.26
CA PHE A 215 24.71 -6.02 -30.99
C PHE A 215 23.92 -6.07 -32.31
N LYS A 216 22.67 -5.61 -32.29
CA LYS A 216 21.83 -5.54 -33.50
C LYS A 216 22.37 -4.53 -34.52
N LYS A 217 22.94 -3.39 -34.08
CA LYS A 217 23.58 -2.41 -34.95
C LYS A 217 24.80 -3.00 -35.65
N GLU A 218 25.62 -3.78 -34.92
CA GLU A 218 26.85 -4.36 -35.43
C GLU A 218 26.61 -5.58 -36.32
N THR A 219 25.71 -6.48 -35.93
CA THR A 219 25.54 -7.80 -36.58
C THR A 219 24.26 -7.93 -37.41
N GLY A 220 23.29 -7.02 -37.23
CA GLY A 220 21.95 -7.13 -37.79
C GLY A 220 21.04 -8.13 -37.07
N ILE A 221 21.54 -8.86 -36.07
CA ILE A 221 20.82 -9.93 -35.37
C ILE A 221 20.15 -9.38 -34.09
N ASP A 222 18.87 -9.70 -33.90
CA ASP A 222 18.12 -9.36 -32.69
C ASP A 222 18.14 -10.52 -31.71
N LEU A 223 18.77 -10.32 -30.55
CA LEU A 223 18.89 -11.35 -29.51
C LEU A 223 17.64 -11.50 -28.64
N SER A 224 16.66 -10.61 -28.73
CA SER A 224 15.48 -10.58 -27.86
C SER A 224 14.59 -11.83 -27.94
N SER A 225 14.64 -12.56 -29.05
CA SER A 225 13.91 -13.81 -29.25
C SER A 225 14.66 -15.06 -28.77
N ASP A 226 15.97 -14.96 -28.50
CA ASP A 226 16.78 -16.08 -28.01
C ASP A 226 16.83 -16.08 -26.48
N ARG A 227 16.09 -16.99 -25.86
CA ARG A 227 15.99 -17.07 -24.39
C ARG A 227 17.31 -17.38 -23.70
N MET A 228 18.17 -18.20 -24.31
CA MET A 228 19.50 -18.48 -23.75
C MET A 228 20.40 -17.26 -23.82
N ALA A 229 20.39 -16.55 -24.97
CA ALA A 229 21.13 -15.31 -25.10
C ALA A 229 20.65 -14.24 -24.12
N MET A 230 19.32 -14.09 -23.98
CA MET A 230 18.72 -13.13 -23.02
C MET A 230 19.08 -13.47 -21.57
N GLN A 231 19.10 -14.74 -21.18
CA GLN A 231 19.51 -15.14 -19.83
C GLN A 231 21.00 -14.84 -19.57
N ARG A 232 21.86 -15.08 -20.56
CA ARG A 232 23.29 -14.71 -20.47
C ARG A 232 23.49 -13.20 -20.40
N LEU A 233 22.70 -12.43 -21.16
CA LEU A 233 22.71 -10.97 -21.10
C LEU A 233 22.25 -10.47 -19.71
N LYS A 234 21.23 -11.09 -19.12
CA LYS A 234 20.74 -10.75 -17.77
C LYS A 234 21.84 -10.94 -16.71
N GLU A 235 22.50 -12.08 -16.72
CA GLU A 235 23.60 -12.37 -15.76
C GLU A 235 24.78 -11.40 -15.95
N ALA A 236 25.13 -11.10 -17.21
CA ALA A 236 26.20 -10.18 -17.52
C ALA A 236 25.86 -8.73 -17.16
N ALA A 237 24.61 -8.33 -17.33
CA ALA A 237 24.13 -7.00 -16.95
C ALA A 237 24.12 -6.81 -15.42
N GLU A 238 23.60 -7.78 -14.67
CA GLU A 238 23.65 -7.79 -13.19
C GLU A 238 25.10 -7.67 -12.70
N LYS A 239 25.99 -8.47 -13.28
CA LYS A 239 27.42 -8.45 -12.93
C LYS A 239 28.05 -7.08 -13.25
N ALA A 240 27.80 -6.52 -14.44
CA ALA A 240 28.33 -5.22 -14.85
C ALA A 240 27.79 -4.09 -13.93
N LYS A 241 26.51 -4.11 -13.56
CA LYS A 241 25.92 -3.17 -12.59
C LYS A 241 26.66 -3.22 -11.25
N ILE A 242 26.92 -4.42 -10.73
CA ILE A 242 27.65 -4.60 -9.47
C ILE A 242 29.09 -4.09 -9.59
N GLU A 243 29.81 -4.46 -10.65
CA GLU A 243 31.17 -3.99 -10.90
C GLU A 243 31.26 -2.48 -11.02
N LEU A 244 30.35 -1.84 -11.79
CA LEU A 244 30.29 -0.40 -11.98
C LEU A 244 29.98 0.37 -10.69
N SER A 245 29.54 -0.27 -9.65
CA SER A 245 29.43 0.36 -8.31
C SER A 245 30.81 0.57 -7.67
N GLY A 246 31.81 -0.26 -7.98
CA GLY A 246 33.18 -0.15 -7.48
C GLY A 246 34.18 0.47 -8.47
N VAL A 247 34.04 0.18 -9.77
CA VAL A 247 34.96 0.62 -10.82
C VAL A 247 34.27 1.52 -11.87
N THR A 248 35.07 2.19 -12.70
CA THR A 248 34.55 3.13 -13.72
C THR A 248 34.19 2.47 -15.05
N THR A 249 34.65 1.26 -15.28
CA THR A 249 34.42 0.50 -16.53
C THR A 249 34.22 -0.99 -16.20
N SER A 250 33.32 -1.66 -16.94
CA SER A 250 33.13 -3.10 -16.92
C SER A 250 33.14 -3.64 -18.34
N ASN A 251 33.90 -4.70 -18.60
CA ASN A 251 33.90 -5.38 -19.89
C ASN A 251 32.90 -6.54 -19.88
N ILE A 252 31.94 -6.48 -20.77
CA ILE A 252 30.92 -7.50 -20.97
C ILE A 252 31.31 -8.33 -22.19
N ASN A 253 31.91 -9.50 -21.95
CA ASN A 253 32.35 -10.42 -22.98
C ASN A 253 31.53 -11.71 -22.92
N LEU A 254 30.73 -11.95 -23.96
CA LEU A 254 29.86 -13.13 -24.09
C LEU A 254 30.20 -13.84 -25.40
N PRO A 255 31.19 -14.76 -25.39
CA PRO A 255 31.55 -15.54 -26.55
C PRO A 255 30.41 -16.48 -26.93
N PHE A 256 30.25 -16.72 -28.25
CA PHE A 256 29.21 -17.62 -28.79
C PHE A 256 27.79 -17.28 -28.26
N ILE A 257 27.45 -15.98 -28.31
CA ILE A 257 26.12 -15.52 -27.83
C ILE A 257 24.99 -16.02 -28.74
N THR A 258 25.27 -16.08 -30.05
CA THR A 258 24.39 -16.63 -31.09
C THR A 258 25.23 -17.06 -32.29
N ALA A 259 24.58 -17.58 -33.36
CA ALA A 259 25.22 -17.91 -34.62
C ALA A 259 24.29 -17.59 -35.79
N ASP A 260 24.87 -17.28 -36.97
CA ASP A 260 24.19 -17.16 -38.26
C ASP A 260 24.86 -18.01 -39.34
N ALA A 261 24.47 -17.84 -40.62
CA ALA A 261 25.04 -18.56 -41.72
C ALA A 261 26.55 -18.32 -41.95
N THR A 262 27.09 -17.24 -41.36
CA THR A 262 28.52 -16.92 -41.44
C THR A 262 29.36 -17.46 -40.28
N GLY A 263 28.68 -18.08 -39.30
CA GLY A 263 29.32 -18.68 -38.13
C GLY A 263 28.91 -18.06 -36.78
N PRO A 264 29.63 -18.42 -35.71
CA PRO A 264 29.32 -17.95 -34.37
C PRO A 264 29.54 -16.43 -34.25
N LYS A 265 28.69 -15.78 -33.44
CA LYS A 265 28.78 -14.36 -33.10
C LYS A 265 29.11 -14.20 -31.62
N HIS A 266 29.89 -13.16 -31.32
CA HIS A 266 30.34 -12.83 -29.98
C HIS A 266 29.89 -11.41 -29.64
N LEU A 267 29.58 -11.18 -28.36
CA LEU A 267 29.35 -9.83 -27.85
C LEU A 267 30.54 -9.44 -26.99
N ASP A 268 31.19 -8.33 -27.29
CA ASP A 268 32.29 -7.78 -26.49
C ASP A 268 32.13 -6.25 -26.42
N ILE A 269 31.57 -5.77 -25.31
CA ILE A 269 31.24 -4.36 -25.11
C ILE A 269 31.80 -3.88 -23.79
N THR A 270 32.57 -2.79 -23.80
CA THR A 270 32.96 -2.10 -22.57
C THR A 270 31.91 -1.07 -22.19
N LEU A 271 31.27 -1.27 -21.07
CA LEU A 271 30.31 -0.34 -20.47
C LEU A 271 31.02 0.56 -19.45
N THR A 272 30.90 1.87 -19.60
CA THR A 272 31.43 2.85 -18.63
C THR A 272 30.35 3.20 -17.59
N ARG A 273 30.77 3.57 -16.36
CA ARG A 273 29.86 4.12 -15.34
C ARG A 273 29.11 5.36 -15.85
N ALA A 274 29.76 6.22 -16.62
CA ALA A 274 29.11 7.40 -17.21
C ALA A 274 27.95 6.99 -18.14
N LYS A 275 28.17 5.97 -19.00
CA LYS A 275 27.11 5.46 -19.88
C LYS A 275 26.02 4.76 -19.10
N PHE A 276 26.37 3.98 -18.08
CA PHE A 276 25.39 3.38 -17.17
C PHE A 276 24.52 4.43 -16.48
N ASN A 277 25.13 5.50 -15.94
CA ASN A 277 24.39 6.61 -15.32
C ASN A 277 23.45 7.31 -16.31
N GLU A 278 23.90 7.52 -17.57
CA GLU A 278 23.06 8.08 -18.64
C GLU A 278 21.83 7.20 -18.91
N LEU A 279 22.04 5.88 -19.05
CA LEU A 279 20.97 4.91 -19.33
C LEU A 279 19.94 4.80 -18.21
N THR A 280 20.33 5.05 -16.96
CA THR A 280 19.52 4.82 -15.75
C THR A 280 19.10 6.09 -15.03
N ALA A 281 19.35 7.26 -15.62
CA ALA A 281 19.05 8.55 -14.99
C ALA A 281 17.55 8.70 -14.62
N ASP A 282 16.66 8.23 -15.49
CA ASP A 282 15.23 8.21 -15.25
C ASP A 282 14.83 7.33 -14.06
N LEU A 283 15.50 6.19 -13.86
CA LEU A 283 15.25 5.30 -12.71
C LEU A 283 15.68 5.95 -11.40
N VAL A 284 16.81 6.66 -11.40
CA VAL A 284 17.27 7.42 -10.22
C VAL A 284 16.27 8.54 -9.88
N GLU A 285 15.80 9.29 -10.88
CA GLU A 285 14.80 10.36 -10.65
C GLU A 285 13.49 9.79 -10.10
N ARG A 286 13.05 8.61 -10.55
CA ARG A 286 11.86 7.93 -10.02
C ARG A 286 11.95 7.62 -8.53
N THR A 287 13.14 7.49 -7.95
CA THR A 287 13.30 7.31 -6.49
C THR A 287 13.15 8.62 -5.72
N ILE A 288 13.50 9.74 -6.34
CA ILE A 288 13.48 11.06 -5.70
C ILE A 288 12.06 11.59 -5.47
N ILE A 289 11.15 11.27 -6.39
CA ILE A 289 9.74 11.73 -6.30
C ILE A 289 9.05 11.16 -5.05
N PRO A 290 9.02 9.83 -4.81
CA PRO A 290 8.45 9.26 -3.58
C PRO A 290 9.17 9.74 -2.31
N THR A 291 10.49 9.98 -2.39
CA THR A 291 11.27 10.47 -1.25
C THR A 291 10.83 11.86 -0.81
N LYS A 292 10.65 12.79 -1.76
CA LYS A 292 10.11 14.13 -1.47
C LYS A 292 8.70 14.05 -0.90
N LYS A 293 7.89 13.13 -1.41
CA LYS A 293 6.52 12.95 -0.96
C LYS A 293 6.45 12.39 0.46
N ALA A 294 7.26 11.41 0.81
CA ALA A 294 7.34 10.89 2.17
C ALA A 294 7.73 11.99 3.18
N LEU A 295 8.68 12.86 2.83
CA LEU A 295 9.04 14.02 3.66
C LEU A 295 7.85 14.98 3.85
N SER A 296 7.15 15.31 2.76
CA SER A 296 5.96 16.16 2.81
C SER A 296 4.84 15.57 3.65
N ASP A 297 4.58 14.27 3.49
CA ASP A 297 3.55 13.54 4.24
C ASP A 297 3.87 13.46 5.74
N ALA A 298 5.15 13.35 6.10
CA ALA A 298 5.62 13.44 7.48
C ALA A 298 5.61 14.86 8.05
N GLY A 299 5.32 15.89 7.24
CA GLY A 299 5.40 17.29 7.66
C GLY A 299 6.82 17.77 7.94
N LEU A 300 7.84 17.11 7.36
CA LEU A 300 9.26 17.35 7.64
C LEU A 300 9.97 17.93 6.41
N THR A 301 11.07 18.60 6.68
CA THR A 301 12.03 19.07 5.66
C THR A 301 13.27 18.17 5.65
N THR A 302 14.12 18.32 4.65
CA THR A 302 15.40 17.59 4.57
C THR A 302 16.34 17.88 5.74
N ASN A 303 16.22 19.07 6.38
CA ASN A 303 17.05 19.47 7.52
C ASN A 303 16.66 18.70 8.80
N ASP A 304 15.41 18.27 8.91
CA ASP A 304 14.88 17.57 10.08
C ASP A 304 15.33 16.10 10.14
N ILE A 305 15.88 15.56 9.05
CA ILE A 305 16.38 14.18 9.00
C ILE A 305 17.79 14.11 9.58
N ASP A 306 17.96 13.34 10.66
CA ASP A 306 19.26 13.16 11.32
C ASP A 306 20.15 12.17 10.59
N LYS A 307 19.58 11.07 10.10
CA LYS A 307 20.29 9.99 9.42
C LYS A 307 19.50 9.46 8.22
N VAL A 308 20.25 9.02 7.20
CA VAL A 308 19.70 8.26 6.08
C VAL A 308 20.33 6.87 6.09
N LEU A 309 19.48 5.84 6.17
CA LEU A 309 19.89 4.44 6.10
C LEU A 309 19.66 3.94 4.69
N MET A 310 20.73 3.50 4.04
CA MET A 310 20.67 2.92 2.69
C MET A 310 20.52 1.41 2.82
N VAL A 311 19.41 0.89 2.32
CA VAL A 311 18.99 -0.52 2.39
C VAL A 311 18.80 -1.07 0.98
N GLY A 312 18.90 -2.39 0.83
CA GLY A 312 18.81 -3.07 -0.46
C GLY A 312 20.09 -2.96 -1.30
N GLY A 313 20.39 -4.02 -2.05
CA GLY A 313 21.66 -4.11 -2.80
C GLY A 313 21.85 -3.02 -3.86
N SER A 314 20.76 -2.53 -4.46
CA SER A 314 20.81 -1.49 -5.51
C SER A 314 21.06 -0.09 -4.95
N SER A 315 20.91 0.12 -3.65
CA SER A 315 21.33 1.36 -2.98
C SER A 315 22.83 1.59 -3.02
N ARG A 316 23.63 0.58 -3.36
CA ARG A 316 25.10 0.70 -3.56
C ARG A 316 25.48 1.43 -4.87
N ILE A 317 24.55 1.65 -5.80
CA ILE A 317 24.80 2.36 -7.05
C ILE A 317 25.22 3.81 -6.74
N PRO A 318 26.41 4.27 -7.21
CA PRO A 318 26.92 5.59 -6.86
C PRO A 318 25.97 6.74 -7.21
N ALA A 319 25.34 6.70 -8.39
CA ALA A 319 24.37 7.72 -8.81
C ALA A 319 23.17 7.84 -7.86
N VAL A 320 22.73 6.73 -7.25
CA VAL A 320 21.66 6.72 -6.24
C VAL A 320 22.13 7.40 -4.96
N ASN A 321 23.33 7.03 -4.45
CA ASN A 321 23.91 7.67 -3.27
C ASN A 321 24.10 9.18 -3.46
N ASP A 322 24.61 9.58 -4.62
CA ASP A 322 24.84 10.99 -4.96
C ASP A 322 23.53 11.77 -5.02
N ALA A 323 22.47 11.18 -5.58
CA ALA A 323 21.14 11.79 -5.63
C ALA A 323 20.52 11.98 -4.24
N VAL A 324 20.62 10.96 -3.37
CA VAL A 324 20.14 11.04 -1.99
C VAL A 324 20.92 12.08 -1.19
N LYS A 325 22.26 12.08 -1.32
CA LYS A 325 23.11 13.08 -0.68
C LYS A 325 22.79 14.50 -1.16
N ALA A 326 22.58 14.69 -2.47
CA ALA A 326 22.20 15.99 -3.03
C ALA A 326 20.83 16.47 -2.52
N LEU A 327 19.88 15.55 -2.35
CA LEU A 327 18.55 15.86 -1.83
C LEU A 327 18.57 16.23 -0.35
N ILE A 328 19.21 15.41 0.50
CA ILE A 328 19.17 15.54 1.96
C ILE A 328 20.27 16.46 2.49
N GLY A 329 21.36 16.64 1.76
CA GLY A 329 22.52 17.43 2.20
C GLY A 329 23.41 16.74 3.24
N LYS A 330 23.17 15.46 3.53
CA LYS A 330 23.93 14.65 4.50
C LYS A 330 24.45 13.37 3.84
N GLU A 331 25.61 12.86 4.31
CA GLU A 331 26.12 11.55 3.89
C GLU A 331 25.21 10.43 4.40
N PRO A 332 24.80 9.46 3.58
CA PRO A 332 24.13 8.27 4.03
C PRO A 332 24.95 7.49 5.08
N HIS A 333 24.27 6.91 6.06
CA HIS A 333 24.90 6.11 7.10
C HIS A 333 25.43 4.79 6.53
N LYS A 334 26.68 4.42 6.90
CA LYS A 334 27.39 3.23 6.38
C LYS A 334 27.54 2.10 7.41
N GLY A 335 26.90 2.23 8.57
CA GLY A 335 27.10 1.30 9.70
C GLY A 335 26.31 -0.01 9.64
N ILE A 336 25.40 -0.17 8.66
CA ILE A 336 24.62 -1.40 8.50
C ILE A 336 24.93 -2.08 7.16
N ASN A 337 24.85 -3.41 7.14
CA ASN A 337 24.94 -4.15 5.88
C ASN A 337 23.59 -4.14 5.17
N PRO A 338 23.45 -3.50 4.01
CA PRO A 338 22.16 -3.36 3.32
C PRO A 338 21.56 -4.67 2.80
N ASP A 339 22.33 -5.75 2.76
CA ASP A 339 21.89 -7.08 2.33
C ASP A 339 21.40 -7.97 3.48
N GLU A 340 21.65 -7.57 4.74
CA GLU A 340 21.38 -8.39 5.93
C GLU A 340 20.50 -7.68 6.97
N CYS A 341 20.51 -6.34 7.00
CA CYS A 341 19.87 -5.57 8.06
C CYS A 341 18.36 -5.83 8.16
N VAL A 342 17.69 -6.14 7.07
CA VAL A 342 16.26 -6.46 7.05
C VAL A 342 15.99 -7.79 7.77
N ALA A 343 16.77 -8.85 7.50
CA ALA A 343 16.66 -10.13 8.21
C ALA A 343 17.02 -10.00 9.69
N ILE A 344 18.06 -9.21 10.01
CA ILE A 344 18.45 -8.86 11.38
C ILE A 344 17.28 -8.22 12.11
N GLY A 345 16.67 -7.19 11.54
CA GLY A 345 15.51 -6.53 12.15
C GLY A 345 14.29 -7.44 12.29
N ALA A 346 14.04 -8.30 11.32
CA ALA A 346 12.99 -9.32 11.42
C ALA A 346 13.26 -10.30 12.58
N SER A 347 14.52 -10.67 12.82
CA SER A 347 14.89 -11.53 13.97
C SER A 347 14.76 -10.81 15.32
N ILE A 348 15.03 -9.50 15.36
CA ILE A 348 14.78 -8.67 16.56
C ILE A 348 13.28 -8.66 16.87
N GLN A 349 12.42 -8.42 15.85
CA GLN A 349 10.97 -8.51 16.03
C GLN A 349 10.52 -9.92 16.47
N ALA A 350 11.16 -10.97 15.96
CA ALA A 350 10.93 -12.33 16.42
C ALA A 350 11.29 -12.49 17.91
N GLY A 351 12.40 -11.91 18.35
CA GLY A 351 12.83 -11.85 19.76
C GLY A 351 11.85 -11.08 20.65
N VAL A 352 11.26 -9.98 20.16
CA VAL A 352 10.20 -9.23 20.87
C VAL A 352 8.97 -10.14 21.07
N LEU A 353 8.52 -10.83 20.03
CA LEU A 353 7.37 -11.74 20.10
C LEU A 353 7.64 -12.98 20.95
N GLY A 354 8.90 -13.47 20.97
CA GLY A 354 9.35 -14.58 21.79
C GLY A 354 9.64 -14.20 23.25
N GLY A 355 9.71 -12.90 23.58
CA GLY A 355 10.05 -12.38 24.90
C GLY A 355 11.55 -12.34 25.21
N ASP A 356 12.41 -12.60 24.21
CA ASP A 356 13.88 -12.52 24.32
C ASP A 356 14.36 -11.06 24.32
N VAL A 357 13.61 -10.17 23.63
CA VAL A 357 13.85 -8.72 23.57
C VAL A 357 12.68 -8.00 24.26
N LYS A 358 12.97 -7.04 25.11
CA LYS A 358 11.98 -6.25 25.86
C LYS A 358 12.16 -4.77 25.52
N ASP A 359 11.14 -3.99 25.84
CA ASP A 359 11.16 -2.52 25.78
C ASP A 359 11.29 -1.93 24.35
N ILE A 360 10.88 -2.70 23.33
CA ILE A 360 10.75 -2.20 21.95
C ILE A 360 9.28 -2.18 21.55
N VAL A 361 8.82 -1.02 21.06
CA VAL A 361 7.47 -0.78 20.56
C VAL A 361 7.55 -0.32 19.11
N LEU A 362 6.78 -0.97 18.24
CA LEU A 362 6.63 -0.61 16.84
C LEU A 362 5.26 0.02 16.60
N LEU A 363 5.27 1.21 16.00
CA LEU A 363 4.09 1.88 15.47
C LEU A 363 4.27 2.04 13.95
N ASP A 364 3.64 1.18 13.19
CA ASP A 364 3.69 1.18 11.73
C ASP A 364 2.47 1.90 11.14
N VAL A 365 2.43 2.14 9.81
CA VAL A 365 1.36 2.89 9.16
C VAL A 365 0.79 2.15 7.95
N THR A 366 -0.47 2.44 7.61
CA THR A 366 -1.06 2.00 6.34
C THR A 366 -0.56 2.85 5.17
N PRO A 367 -0.12 2.26 4.05
CA PRO A 367 0.49 3.02 2.94
C PRO A 367 -0.52 3.79 2.08
N LEU A 368 -1.79 3.35 2.06
CA LEU A 368 -2.86 3.91 1.22
C LEU A 368 -4.14 4.11 2.02
N SER A 369 -4.94 5.10 1.63
CA SER A 369 -6.27 5.35 2.19
C SER A 369 -7.23 4.22 1.86
N LEU A 370 -8.14 3.94 2.80
CA LEU A 370 -9.19 2.92 2.69
C LEU A 370 -10.56 3.56 2.86
N GLY A 371 -11.51 3.15 2.04
CA GLY A 371 -12.85 3.71 2.05
C GLY A 371 -13.88 2.79 1.39
N ILE A 372 -15.08 3.32 1.22
CA ILE A 372 -16.16 2.65 0.49
C ILE A 372 -16.72 3.57 -0.59
N GLU A 373 -17.34 2.95 -1.60
CA GLU A 373 -18.15 3.68 -2.56
C GLU A 373 -19.45 4.16 -1.89
N THR A 374 -19.76 5.43 -2.10
CA THR A 374 -20.99 6.05 -1.65
C THR A 374 -21.79 6.61 -2.83
N MET A 375 -22.98 7.17 -2.55
CA MET A 375 -23.91 7.66 -3.56
C MET A 375 -23.21 8.60 -4.55
N GLY A 376 -23.41 8.35 -5.84
CA GLY A 376 -22.77 9.12 -6.92
C GLY A 376 -21.41 8.59 -7.35
N GLY A 377 -20.98 7.40 -6.87
CA GLY A 377 -19.70 6.80 -7.22
C GLY A 377 -18.50 7.49 -6.54
N VAL A 378 -18.73 8.16 -5.41
CA VAL A 378 -17.67 8.83 -4.62
C VAL A 378 -16.98 7.83 -3.71
N CYS A 379 -15.66 7.94 -3.59
CA CYS A 379 -14.89 7.22 -2.59
C CYS A 379 -14.90 8.00 -1.26
N THR A 380 -15.62 7.49 -0.27
CA THR A 380 -15.60 8.04 1.09
C THR A 380 -14.53 7.33 1.90
N LYS A 381 -13.47 8.05 2.26
CA LYS A 381 -12.35 7.52 3.04
C LYS A 381 -12.72 7.41 4.52
N LEU A 382 -12.45 6.25 5.12
CA LEU A 382 -12.60 6.02 6.57
C LEU A 382 -11.23 6.01 7.26
N ILE A 383 -10.20 5.48 6.59
CA ILE A 383 -8.83 5.46 7.09
C ILE A 383 -7.96 6.15 6.05
N GLU A 384 -7.29 7.22 6.45
CA GLU A 384 -6.35 7.95 5.61
C GLU A 384 -5.00 7.21 5.54
N ARG A 385 -4.26 7.39 4.44
CA ARG A 385 -2.88 6.90 4.32
C ARG A 385 -2.01 7.45 5.46
N ASN A 386 -0.98 6.73 5.81
CA ASN A 386 -0.09 7.01 6.93
C ASN A 386 -0.79 7.06 8.30
N THR A 387 -1.97 6.43 8.43
CA THR A 387 -2.59 6.18 9.74
C THR A 387 -1.85 5.05 10.44
N THR A 388 -1.47 5.27 11.69
CA THR A 388 -0.79 4.26 12.53
C THR A 388 -1.65 2.99 12.68
N ILE A 389 -1.01 1.83 12.57
CA ILE A 389 -1.63 0.51 12.73
C ILE A 389 -1.04 -0.24 13.94
N PRO A 390 -1.82 -1.12 14.62
CA PRO A 390 -3.22 -1.50 14.31
C PRO A 390 -4.20 -0.36 14.57
N THR A 391 -5.27 -0.30 13.76
CA THR A 391 -6.30 0.74 13.90
C THR A 391 -7.67 0.21 13.56
N LYS A 392 -8.69 0.78 14.18
CA LYS A 392 -10.09 0.48 13.91
C LYS A 392 -10.88 1.79 13.78
N LYS A 393 -11.59 1.94 12.65
CA LYS A 393 -12.41 3.11 12.37
C LYS A 393 -13.80 2.66 11.91
N SER A 394 -14.83 3.31 12.45
CA SER A 394 -16.22 3.07 12.08
C SER A 394 -16.89 4.37 11.64
N GLN A 395 -17.82 4.26 10.69
CA GLN A 395 -18.65 5.38 10.26
C GLN A 395 -20.05 4.87 9.94
N ILE A 396 -21.07 5.67 10.26
CA ILE A 396 -22.46 5.34 9.99
C ILE A 396 -22.86 5.89 8.63
N PHE A 397 -23.41 5.01 7.81
CA PHE A 397 -24.00 5.30 6.49
C PHE A 397 -25.50 4.95 6.52
N SER A 398 -26.19 5.26 5.43
CA SER A 398 -27.62 4.97 5.33
C SER A 398 -28.00 4.49 3.93
N THR A 399 -29.27 4.09 3.76
CA THR A 399 -29.81 3.67 2.47
C THR A 399 -30.03 4.85 1.53
N ALA A 400 -29.83 4.63 0.22
CA ALA A 400 -29.99 5.64 -0.85
C ALA A 400 -31.42 5.68 -1.43
N ALA A 401 -32.23 4.65 -1.19
CA ALA A 401 -33.59 4.52 -1.70
C ALA A 401 -34.58 4.13 -0.60
N ASP A 402 -35.87 4.49 -0.78
CA ASP A 402 -36.94 4.08 0.12
C ASP A 402 -37.17 2.57 0.06
N ASN A 403 -37.45 1.98 1.23
CA ASN A 403 -37.69 0.54 1.38
C ASN A 403 -36.55 -0.37 0.90
N GLN A 404 -35.32 0.14 0.88
CA GLN A 404 -34.14 -0.64 0.54
C GLN A 404 -33.83 -1.66 1.64
N THR A 405 -33.83 -2.95 1.29
CA THR A 405 -33.63 -4.07 2.23
C THR A 405 -32.23 -4.64 2.21
N SER A 406 -31.36 -4.14 1.33
CA SER A 406 -29.95 -4.53 1.24
C SER A 406 -29.09 -3.37 0.76
N VAL A 407 -27.83 -3.37 1.17
CA VAL A 407 -26.79 -2.46 0.66
C VAL A 407 -25.59 -3.25 0.20
N ASP A 408 -24.99 -2.79 -0.87
CA ASP A 408 -23.75 -3.33 -1.39
C ASP A 408 -22.59 -2.48 -0.86
N ILE A 409 -21.62 -3.13 -0.21
CA ILE A 409 -20.45 -2.49 0.38
C ILE A 409 -19.26 -2.75 -0.54
N HIS A 410 -18.95 -1.76 -1.36
CA HIS A 410 -17.82 -1.76 -2.26
C HIS A 410 -16.60 -1.15 -1.56
N VAL A 411 -15.65 -2.01 -1.17
CA VAL A 411 -14.45 -1.63 -0.42
C VAL A 411 -13.36 -1.18 -1.37
N LEU A 412 -12.79 -0.01 -1.11
CA LEU A 412 -11.85 0.69 -1.98
C LEU A 412 -10.54 1.00 -1.26
N GLN A 413 -9.45 1.02 -2.03
CA GLN A 413 -8.13 1.49 -1.60
C GLN A 413 -7.57 2.46 -2.62
N GLY A 414 -7.06 3.60 -2.19
CA GLY A 414 -6.41 4.60 -3.04
C GLY A 414 -6.73 6.04 -2.64
N GLU A 415 -6.18 6.95 -3.42
CA GLU A 415 -6.21 8.39 -3.11
C GLU A 415 -7.20 9.19 -3.98
N ARG A 416 -7.83 8.54 -4.98
CA ARG A 416 -8.76 9.21 -5.89
C ARG A 416 -10.12 9.43 -5.23
N GLU A 417 -10.77 10.55 -5.57
CA GLU A 417 -12.08 10.92 -5.03
C GLU A 417 -13.24 10.08 -5.59
N MET A 418 -13.06 9.51 -6.79
CA MET A 418 -14.09 8.68 -7.42
C MET A 418 -13.81 7.20 -7.23
N ALA A 419 -14.84 6.42 -6.93
CA ALA A 419 -14.74 4.99 -6.66
C ALA A 419 -14.10 4.19 -7.81
N GLN A 420 -14.50 4.49 -9.05
CA GLN A 420 -14.01 3.82 -10.26
C GLN A 420 -12.51 4.00 -10.51
N ASP A 421 -11.91 5.03 -9.93
CA ASP A 421 -10.51 5.42 -10.12
C ASP A 421 -9.63 4.90 -8.96
N ASN A 422 -10.23 4.19 -8.00
CA ASN A 422 -9.57 3.52 -6.88
C ASN A 422 -9.62 2.00 -7.02
N LYS A 423 -8.79 1.34 -6.25
CA LYS A 423 -8.77 -0.11 -6.20
C LYS A 423 -9.96 -0.68 -5.47
N THR A 424 -10.66 -1.61 -6.11
CA THR A 424 -11.57 -2.53 -5.43
C THR A 424 -10.78 -3.56 -4.63
N LEU A 425 -10.95 -3.56 -3.31
CA LEU A 425 -10.43 -4.60 -2.43
C LEU A 425 -11.41 -5.76 -2.27
N GLY A 426 -12.69 -5.47 -2.34
CA GLY A 426 -13.74 -6.47 -2.22
C GLY A 426 -15.12 -5.85 -2.31
N ASN A 427 -16.11 -6.70 -2.47
CA ASN A 427 -17.51 -6.31 -2.51
C ASN A 427 -18.34 -7.35 -1.73
N PHE A 428 -19.25 -6.88 -0.87
CA PHE A 428 -20.16 -7.76 -0.14
C PHE A 428 -21.48 -7.08 0.15
N MET A 429 -22.55 -7.86 0.24
CA MET A 429 -23.91 -7.37 0.43
C MET A 429 -24.36 -7.57 1.88
N LEU A 430 -24.77 -6.50 2.55
CA LEU A 430 -25.54 -6.57 3.78
C LEU A 430 -27.03 -6.60 3.43
N SER A 431 -27.71 -7.66 3.78
CA SER A 431 -29.15 -7.86 3.56
C SER A 431 -29.90 -7.99 4.89
N GLY A 432 -31.26 -7.92 4.81
CA GLY A 432 -32.10 -8.01 6.01
C GLY A 432 -32.28 -6.68 6.74
N ILE A 433 -32.05 -5.57 6.06
CA ILE A 433 -32.37 -4.22 6.55
C ILE A 433 -33.89 -4.08 6.58
N ALA A 434 -34.44 -3.55 7.66
CA ALA A 434 -35.86 -3.29 7.75
C ALA A 434 -36.29 -2.23 6.73
N PRO A 435 -37.38 -2.45 5.97
CA PRO A 435 -37.90 -1.43 5.05
C PRO A 435 -38.21 -0.13 5.80
N ALA A 436 -37.61 0.97 5.34
CA ALA A 436 -37.77 2.30 5.92
C ALA A 436 -37.55 3.37 4.83
N PRO A 437 -37.93 4.60 5.05
CA PRO A 437 -37.54 5.71 4.17
C PRO A 437 -36.01 5.81 4.08
N ARG A 438 -35.49 6.25 2.91
CA ARG A 438 -34.06 6.49 2.71
C ARG A 438 -33.50 7.42 3.80
N GLY A 439 -32.27 7.18 4.21
CA GLY A 439 -31.61 7.97 5.25
C GLY A 439 -32.00 7.61 6.68
N VAL A 440 -32.97 6.69 6.90
CA VAL A 440 -33.39 6.25 8.24
C VAL A 440 -32.58 5.06 8.77
N PRO A 441 -32.34 3.98 7.99
CA PRO A 441 -31.50 2.89 8.45
C PRO A 441 -30.09 3.38 8.77
N GLN A 442 -29.52 2.87 9.87
CA GLN A 442 -28.14 3.18 10.28
C GLN A 442 -27.26 1.97 10.07
N ILE A 443 -26.35 2.09 9.10
CA ILE A 443 -25.43 1.02 8.70
C ILE A 443 -24.03 1.43 9.12
N GLU A 444 -23.53 0.82 10.18
CA GLU A 444 -22.17 1.03 10.66
C GLU A 444 -21.20 0.21 9.79
N VAL A 445 -20.31 0.89 9.08
CA VAL A 445 -19.21 0.26 8.36
C VAL A 445 -17.95 0.44 9.17
N THR A 446 -17.26 -0.66 9.48
CA THR A 446 -16.06 -0.70 10.29
C THR A 446 -14.91 -1.26 9.48
N PHE A 447 -13.81 -0.54 9.44
CA PHE A 447 -12.50 -1.02 8.98
C PHE A 447 -11.65 -1.35 10.19
N ASP A 448 -11.06 -2.53 10.21
CA ASP A 448 -10.19 -3.05 11.27
C ASP A 448 -8.90 -3.55 10.61
N ILE A 449 -7.79 -2.83 10.84
CA ILE A 449 -6.46 -3.17 10.31
C ILE A 449 -5.65 -3.75 11.46
N ASP A 450 -5.18 -4.97 11.28
CA ASP A 450 -4.33 -5.63 12.27
C ASP A 450 -2.87 -5.11 12.21
N ALA A 451 -2.04 -5.58 13.14
CA ALA A 451 -0.63 -5.22 13.19
C ALA A 451 0.21 -5.73 12.01
N ASN A 452 -0.34 -6.58 11.14
CA ASN A 452 0.29 -7.05 9.90
C ASN A 452 -0.12 -6.20 8.69
N GLY A 453 -1.03 -5.23 8.89
CA GLY A 453 -1.62 -4.43 7.83
C GLY A 453 -2.73 -5.14 7.06
N ILE A 454 -3.28 -6.25 7.60
CA ILE A 454 -4.39 -6.99 6.98
C ILE A 454 -5.71 -6.32 7.34
N VAL A 455 -6.51 -6.03 6.33
CA VAL A 455 -7.75 -5.27 6.44
C VAL A 455 -8.96 -6.22 6.57
N ASN A 456 -9.76 -5.99 7.60
CA ASN A 456 -11.07 -6.59 7.76
C ASN A 456 -12.13 -5.49 7.68
N VAL A 457 -13.19 -5.73 6.93
CA VAL A 457 -14.30 -4.78 6.81
C VAL A 457 -15.58 -5.45 7.22
N SER A 458 -16.36 -4.81 8.07
CA SER A 458 -17.70 -5.26 8.44
C SER A 458 -18.73 -4.16 8.23
N ALA A 459 -19.96 -4.56 7.92
CA ALA A 459 -21.11 -3.68 7.86
C ALA A 459 -22.21 -4.26 8.75
N LYS A 460 -22.80 -3.41 9.60
CA LYS A 460 -23.83 -3.80 10.57
C LYS A 460 -25.00 -2.83 10.50
N ASP A 461 -26.19 -3.35 10.31
CA ASP A 461 -27.42 -2.58 10.52
C ASP A 461 -27.71 -2.47 12.03
N LEU A 462 -27.64 -1.27 12.57
CA LEU A 462 -27.86 -1.00 13.99
C LEU A 462 -29.32 -1.21 14.41
N GLY A 463 -30.27 -1.14 13.46
CA GLY A 463 -31.69 -1.36 13.72
C GLY A 463 -32.07 -2.84 13.87
N THR A 464 -31.57 -3.69 12.99
CA THR A 464 -31.88 -5.14 12.98
C THR A 464 -30.81 -5.99 13.66
N GLY A 465 -29.59 -5.45 13.82
CA GLY A 465 -28.44 -6.19 14.32
C GLY A 465 -27.80 -7.13 13.29
N GLN A 466 -28.29 -7.15 12.04
CA GLN A 466 -27.68 -7.94 10.96
C GLN A 466 -26.28 -7.42 10.65
N GLU A 467 -25.33 -8.33 10.51
CA GLU A 467 -23.93 -8.02 10.25
C GLU A 467 -23.39 -8.93 9.15
N GLN A 468 -22.58 -8.35 8.27
CA GLN A 468 -21.77 -9.05 7.29
C GLN A 468 -20.33 -8.52 7.35
N LYS A 469 -19.38 -9.39 7.10
CA LYS A 469 -17.95 -9.02 7.11
C LYS A 469 -17.19 -9.71 5.99
N ILE A 470 -16.14 -9.05 5.54
CA ILE A 470 -15.16 -9.60 4.61
C ILE A 470 -13.76 -9.39 5.19
N THR A 471 -12.93 -10.41 5.12
CA THR A 471 -11.48 -10.25 5.24
C THR A 471 -10.94 -10.08 3.84
N ILE A 472 -10.18 -9.03 3.60
CA ILE A 472 -9.59 -8.79 2.30
C ILE A 472 -8.54 -9.87 2.04
N THR A 473 -8.83 -10.74 1.09
CA THR A 473 -7.95 -11.82 0.65
C THR A 473 -7.56 -11.62 -0.81
N ALA A 474 -6.50 -12.30 -1.24
CA ALA A 474 -5.83 -12.10 -2.54
C ALA A 474 -6.68 -12.27 -3.82
N SER A 475 -8.00 -12.33 -3.73
CA SER A 475 -8.90 -12.57 -4.87
C SER A 475 -9.20 -11.33 -5.74
N SER A 476 -8.77 -10.15 -5.34
CA SER A 476 -8.95 -8.91 -6.11
C SER A 476 -7.59 -8.23 -6.33
N ASN A 477 -6.94 -8.61 -7.42
CA ASN A 477 -5.57 -8.19 -7.67
C ASN A 477 -5.49 -6.91 -8.51
N LEU A 478 -4.95 -5.82 -7.92
CA LEU A 478 -4.25 -4.84 -8.73
C LEU A 478 -2.83 -5.33 -9.00
N SER A 479 -2.34 -5.08 -10.20
CA SER A 479 -0.91 -5.06 -10.44
C SER A 479 -0.30 -3.86 -9.71
N ASP A 480 0.95 -3.94 -9.34
CA ASP A 480 1.68 -2.82 -8.74
C ASP A 480 1.72 -1.57 -9.66
N GLU A 481 1.64 -1.77 -10.98
CA GLU A 481 1.41 -0.70 -11.98
C GLU A 481 0.12 0.08 -11.73
N ASP A 482 -0.92 -0.61 -11.26
CA ASP A 482 -2.20 0.04 -10.96
C ASP A 482 -2.11 0.90 -9.70
N ILE A 483 -1.32 0.51 -8.68
CA ILE A 483 -1.10 1.30 -7.46
C ILE A 483 -0.31 2.56 -7.80
N ASP A 484 0.84 2.44 -8.47
CA ASP A 484 1.64 3.58 -8.88
C ASP A 484 0.91 4.50 -9.86
N LYS A 485 0.15 3.92 -10.77
CA LYS A 485 -0.71 4.66 -11.70
C LYS A 485 -1.81 5.38 -10.94
N ALA A 486 -2.49 4.72 -10.00
CA ALA A 486 -3.54 5.32 -9.18
C ALA A 486 -3.02 6.50 -8.34
N VAL A 487 -1.83 6.40 -7.73
CA VAL A 487 -1.23 7.49 -6.95
C VAL A 487 -0.82 8.66 -7.86
N LYS A 488 -0.17 8.39 -9.00
CA LYS A 488 0.22 9.44 -9.97
C LYS A 488 -1.00 10.10 -10.63
N GLU A 489 -2.00 9.31 -11.00
CA GLU A 489 -3.26 9.81 -11.54
C GLU A 489 -4.03 10.62 -10.50
N ALA A 490 -4.05 10.19 -9.22
CA ALA A 490 -4.66 10.96 -8.14
C ALA A 490 -4.05 12.36 -8.00
N GLU A 491 -2.73 12.49 -8.10
CA GLU A 491 -2.04 13.78 -8.02
C GLU A 491 -2.28 14.65 -9.26
N GLN A 492 -2.27 14.04 -10.42
CA GLN A 492 -2.45 14.72 -11.71
C GLN A 492 -3.88 15.28 -11.86
N TYR A 493 -4.85 14.53 -11.36
CA TYR A 493 -6.28 14.86 -11.49
C TYR A 493 -6.94 15.34 -10.18
N ALA A 494 -6.17 15.56 -9.12
CA ALA A 494 -6.71 15.93 -7.80
C ALA A 494 -7.65 17.14 -7.83
N GLN A 495 -7.37 18.16 -8.65
CA GLN A 495 -8.25 19.33 -8.79
C GLN A 495 -9.52 19.00 -9.57
N GLU A 496 -9.42 18.18 -10.61
CA GLU A 496 -10.56 17.76 -11.43
C GLU A 496 -11.49 16.83 -10.64
N ASP A 497 -10.91 15.87 -9.92
CA ASP A 497 -11.65 14.94 -9.05
C ASP A 497 -12.35 15.68 -7.91
N LYS A 498 -11.68 16.65 -7.27
CA LYS A 498 -12.28 17.49 -6.23
C LYS A 498 -13.49 18.25 -6.74
N LYS A 499 -13.38 18.87 -7.92
CA LYS A 499 -14.50 19.55 -8.54
C LYS A 499 -15.66 18.59 -8.85
N ARG A 500 -15.35 17.40 -9.38
CA ARG A 500 -16.35 16.38 -9.69
C ARG A 500 -17.07 15.87 -8.44
N LYS A 501 -16.33 15.70 -7.34
CA LYS A 501 -16.91 15.36 -6.04
C LYS A 501 -17.83 16.47 -5.53
N GLU A 502 -17.40 17.74 -5.55
CA GLU A 502 -18.20 18.90 -5.16
C GLU A 502 -19.50 18.99 -6.00
N ASP A 503 -19.44 18.73 -7.30
CA ASP A 503 -20.60 18.69 -8.19
C ASP A 503 -21.59 17.59 -7.80
N ILE A 504 -21.08 16.38 -7.46
CA ILE A 504 -21.90 15.24 -7.00
C ILE A 504 -22.52 15.54 -5.63
N GLU A 505 -21.76 16.06 -4.68
CA GLU A 505 -22.26 16.45 -3.36
C GLU A 505 -23.36 17.52 -3.46
N THR A 506 -23.19 18.50 -4.33
CA THR A 506 -24.21 19.54 -4.61
C THR A 506 -25.51 18.90 -5.10
N ARG A 507 -25.43 17.94 -6.03
CA ARG A 507 -26.62 17.22 -6.54
C ARG A 507 -27.28 16.37 -5.47
N ASN A 508 -26.50 15.64 -4.68
CA ASN A 508 -27.00 14.80 -3.60
C ASN A 508 -27.72 15.62 -2.53
N ASN A 509 -27.15 16.76 -2.14
CA ASN A 509 -27.75 17.68 -1.16
C ASN A 509 -29.05 18.29 -1.70
N ALA A 510 -29.10 18.67 -2.97
CA ALA A 510 -30.31 19.19 -3.63
C ALA A 510 -31.42 18.14 -3.64
N ASP A 511 -31.12 16.89 -4.01
CA ASP A 511 -32.10 15.82 -4.06
C ASP A 511 -32.61 15.45 -2.65
N GLN A 512 -31.71 15.44 -1.65
CA GLN A 512 -32.10 15.21 -0.26
C GLN A 512 -33.01 16.32 0.29
N LEU A 513 -32.71 17.59 -0.02
CA LEU A 513 -33.55 18.72 0.39
C LEU A 513 -34.93 18.65 -0.26
N VAL A 514 -35.01 18.34 -1.56
CA VAL A 514 -36.30 18.14 -2.26
C VAL A 514 -37.13 17.09 -1.57
N TYR A 515 -36.55 15.91 -1.32
CA TYR A 515 -37.22 14.81 -0.60
C TYR A 515 -37.74 15.25 0.77
N GLN A 516 -36.90 15.93 1.56
CA GLN A 516 -37.24 16.41 2.89
C GLN A 516 -38.37 17.42 2.86
N CYS A 517 -38.34 18.39 1.90
CA CYS A 517 -39.40 19.37 1.73
C CYS A 517 -40.71 18.72 1.33
N GLU A 518 -40.73 17.78 0.37
CA GLU A 518 -41.93 17.05 -0.05
C GLU A 518 -42.54 16.25 1.09
N LYS A 519 -41.74 15.51 1.84
CA LYS A 519 -42.17 14.73 3.01
C LYS A 519 -42.80 15.65 4.05
N THR A 520 -42.10 16.74 4.41
CA THR A 520 -42.61 17.69 5.43
C THR A 520 -43.89 18.38 5.00
N LEU A 521 -44.02 18.80 3.71
CA LEU A 521 -45.25 19.35 3.19
C LEU A 521 -46.42 18.37 3.24
N GLY A 522 -46.15 17.08 3.01
CA GLY A 522 -47.15 16.00 3.18
C GLY A 522 -47.60 15.83 4.63
N GLU A 523 -46.67 15.83 5.58
CA GLU A 523 -46.93 15.66 7.01
C GLU A 523 -47.67 16.88 7.64
N LEU A 524 -47.39 18.08 7.15
CA LEU A 524 -48.01 19.30 7.67
C LEU A 524 -49.48 19.47 7.27
N GLY A 525 -49.95 18.79 6.23
CA GLY A 525 -51.35 18.78 5.82
C GLY A 525 -51.95 20.20 5.73
N ASP A 526 -53.07 20.43 6.40
CA ASP A 526 -53.80 21.71 6.39
C ASP A 526 -53.21 22.79 7.33
N LYS A 527 -52.07 22.55 7.96
CA LYS A 527 -51.38 23.51 8.83
C LYS A 527 -50.61 24.59 8.05
N VAL A 528 -50.44 24.41 6.77
CA VAL A 528 -49.78 25.35 5.85
C VAL A 528 -50.82 25.83 4.84
N SER A 529 -50.88 27.14 4.59
CA SER A 529 -51.81 27.71 3.63
C SER A 529 -51.56 27.19 2.19
N ALA A 530 -52.62 27.17 1.36
CA ALA A 530 -52.51 26.72 -0.03
C ALA A 530 -51.47 27.53 -0.82
N ASP A 531 -51.36 28.84 -0.55
CA ASP A 531 -50.41 29.74 -1.20
C ASP A 531 -48.95 29.41 -0.80
N GLU A 532 -48.72 29.13 0.47
CA GLU A 532 -47.38 28.74 0.98
C GLU A 532 -46.96 27.38 0.44
N LYS A 533 -47.87 26.39 0.40
CA LYS A 533 -47.60 25.11 -0.25
C LYS A 533 -47.23 25.27 -1.72
N SER A 534 -48.02 26.08 -2.46
CA SER A 534 -47.77 26.35 -3.87
C SER A 534 -46.41 27.00 -4.09
N ALA A 535 -46.02 27.95 -3.21
CA ALA A 535 -44.73 28.63 -3.30
C ALA A 535 -43.52 27.68 -3.11
N VAL A 536 -43.58 26.77 -2.10
CA VAL A 536 -42.49 25.79 -1.90
C VAL A 536 -42.49 24.75 -3.00
N THR A 537 -43.66 24.27 -3.46
CA THR A 537 -43.75 23.32 -4.58
C THR A 537 -43.14 23.90 -5.86
N ALA A 538 -43.36 25.18 -6.13
CA ALA A 538 -42.73 25.84 -7.28
C ALA A 538 -41.20 25.88 -7.19
N GLU A 539 -40.62 26.07 -5.99
CA GLU A 539 -39.17 26.01 -5.80
C GLU A 539 -38.63 24.55 -5.87
N ILE A 540 -39.37 23.56 -5.35
CA ILE A 540 -39.06 22.14 -5.51
C ILE A 540 -38.99 21.79 -7.01
N ASP A 541 -39.96 22.22 -7.82
CA ASP A 541 -39.97 21.95 -9.26
C ASP A 541 -38.77 22.59 -9.98
N LYS A 542 -38.35 23.80 -9.55
CA LYS A 542 -37.12 24.43 -10.09
C LYS A 542 -35.87 23.64 -9.77
N VAL A 543 -35.72 23.12 -8.54
CA VAL A 543 -34.59 22.28 -8.17
C VAL A 543 -34.62 20.98 -8.97
N LYS A 544 -35.77 20.32 -9.10
CA LYS A 544 -35.93 19.11 -9.92
C LYS A 544 -35.59 19.35 -11.40
N GLU A 545 -35.95 20.52 -11.95
CA GLU A 545 -35.57 20.84 -13.32
C GLU A 545 -34.07 21.10 -13.45
N ALA A 546 -33.46 21.83 -12.51
CA ALA A 546 -32.01 22.03 -12.47
C ALA A 546 -31.26 20.72 -12.34
N LEU A 547 -31.76 19.73 -11.56
CA LEU A 547 -31.20 18.41 -11.41
C LEU A 547 -31.18 17.57 -12.70
N LYS A 548 -32.00 17.87 -13.70
CA LYS A 548 -31.95 17.24 -15.03
C LYS A 548 -30.75 17.72 -15.86
N GLY A 549 -30.24 18.91 -15.56
CA GLY A 549 -29.04 19.50 -16.18
C GLY A 549 -27.74 19.06 -15.52
N THR A 550 -26.61 19.60 -16.00
CA THR A 550 -25.26 19.33 -15.49
C THR A 550 -24.59 20.55 -14.85
N ASP A 551 -25.28 21.66 -14.74
CA ASP A 551 -24.75 22.92 -14.19
C ASP A 551 -24.91 22.96 -12.66
N SER A 552 -23.84 22.68 -11.95
CA SER A 552 -23.79 22.67 -10.48
C SER A 552 -24.06 24.03 -9.86
N ALA A 553 -23.69 25.13 -10.54
CA ALA A 553 -23.96 26.47 -10.04
C ALA A 553 -25.47 26.76 -10.06
N GLN A 554 -26.17 26.33 -11.11
CA GLN A 554 -27.63 26.46 -11.22
C GLN A 554 -28.34 25.58 -10.18
N ILE A 555 -27.88 24.36 -9.96
CA ILE A 555 -28.42 23.45 -8.94
C ILE A 555 -28.27 24.09 -7.55
N LYS A 556 -27.09 24.59 -7.23
CA LYS A 556 -26.80 25.25 -5.96
C LYS A 556 -27.68 26.45 -5.71
N ALA A 557 -27.83 27.37 -6.71
CA ALA A 557 -28.67 28.54 -6.59
C ALA A 557 -30.13 28.17 -6.35
N ALA A 558 -30.67 27.19 -7.09
CA ALA A 558 -32.06 26.74 -6.91
C ALA A 558 -32.25 26.09 -5.52
N THR A 559 -31.28 25.32 -5.04
CA THR A 559 -31.29 24.68 -3.71
C THR A 559 -31.28 25.70 -2.58
N GLU A 560 -30.49 26.78 -2.70
CA GLU A 560 -30.46 27.88 -1.72
C GLU A 560 -31.79 28.61 -1.63
N GLU A 561 -32.46 28.88 -2.77
CA GLU A 561 -33.77 29.52 -2.78
C GLU A 561 -34.86 28.61 -2.17
N LEU A 562 -34.85 27.32 -2.48
CA LEU A 562 -35.74 26.34 -1.83
C LEU A 562 -35.50 26.31 -0.31
N SER A 563 -34.25 26.27 0.13
CA SER A 563 -33.89 26.26 1.54
C SER A 563 -34.39 27.48 2.28
N LYS A 564 -34.25 28.69 1.70
CA LYS A 564 -34.77 29.95 2.25
C LYS A 564 -36.27 29.89 2.41
N LYS A 565 -37.00 29.48 1.36
CA LYS A 565 -38.46 29.39 1.37
C LYS A 565 -38.98 28.38 2.39
N PHE A 566 -38.33 27.25 2.47
CA PHE A 566 -38.67 26.20 3.43
C PHE A 566 -38.43 26.66 4.87
N TYR A 567 -37.33 27.38 5.12
CA TYR A 567 -37.02 27.95 6.44
C TYR A 567 -38.04 29.01 6.87
N GLU A 568 -38.47 29.88 5.95
CA GLU A 568 -39.52 30.91 6.19
C GLU A 568 -40.81 30.25 6.69
N ILE A 569 -41.24 29.15 6.08
CA ILE A 569 -42.48 28.44 6.47
C ILE A 569 -42.30 27.69 7.78
N SER A 570 -41.16 27.00 7.95
CA SER A 570 -40.84 26.26 9.18
C SER A 570 -40.78 27.20 10.40
N SER A 571 -40.20 28.40 10.24
CA SER A 571 -40.11 29.39 11.34
C SER A 571 -41.47 29.97 11.73
N LYS A 572 -42.36 30.20 10.78
CA LYS A 572 -43.74 30.64 11.05
C LYS A 572 -44.56 29.58 11.78
N LEU A 573 -44.40 28.32 11.40
CA LEU A 573 -45.07 27.19 12.06
C LEU A 573 -44.59 27.02 13.51
N TYR A 574 -43.31 27.21 13.75
CA TYR A 574 -42.72 27.16 15.11
C TYR A 574 -43.25 28.30 15.99
N GLN A 575 -43.45 29.53 15.40
CA GLN A 575 -44.03 30.66 16.12
C GLN A 575 -45.50 30.47 16.40
N GLN A 576 -46.27 29.82 15.55
CA GLN A 576 -47.70 29.49 15.76
C GLN A 576 -47.92 28.33 16.74
N ALA A 577 -46.93 27.45 16.95
CA ALA A 577 -46.99 26.32 17.85
C ALA A 577 -46.61 26.65 19.30
N GLN A 578 -46.13 27.86 19.61
CA GLN A 578 -45.89 28.28 20.99
C GLN A 578 -47.19 28.68 21.67
N PRO A 579 -47.61 28.07 22.80
CA PRO A 579 -48.73 28.55 23.60
C PRO A 579 -48.40 29.90 24.19
N GLN A 580 -49.29 30.88 24.07
CA GLN A 580 -49.24 32.14 24.83
C GLN A 580 -49.25 31.82 26.34
N GLY A 581 -48.14 31.96 27.01
CA GLY A 581 -48.07 31.81 28.45
C GLY A 581 -46.66 31.92 29.01
N GLY A 582 -46.30 33.08 29.54
CA GLY A 582 -45.30 33.22 30.62
C GLY A 582 -43.94 33.76 30.20
N ALA A 583 -43.77 35.06 30.37
CA ALA A 583 -42.47 35.74 30.41
C ALA A 583 -41.63 35.28 31.58
N GLN A 584 -40.34 34.99 31.32
CA GLN A 584 -39.22 35.44 32.19
C GLN A 584 -37.85 35.14 31.57
N ASN A 585 -37.15 36.22 31.37
CA ASN A 585 -35.69 36.49 31.34
C ASN A 585 -34.70 35.31 31.36
N ALA A 586 -33.82 35.25 30.36
CA ALA A 586 -32.37 35.32 30.59
C ALA A 586 -31.67 35.57 29.24
N GLY A 587 -30.89 36.66 29.19
CA GLY A 587 -30.11 37.05 28.03
C GLY A 587 -28.83 36.22 27.90
N GLY A 588 -28.33 36.14 26.68
CA GLY A 588 -27.04 35.54 26.38
C GLY A 588 -26.78 35.43 24.86
N ASN A 589 -26.15 36.46 24.37
CA ASN A 589 -25.27 36.58 23.20
C ASN A 589 -25.45 35.60 21.99
N ALA A 590 -25.94 36.17 20.91
CA ALA A 590 -25.76 35.63 19.57
C ALA A 590 -24.47 36.24 18.97
N ALA A 591 -23.59 35.40 18.49
CA ALA A 591 -22.52 35.76 17.56
C ALA A 591 -22.26 34.60 16.59
N GLY A 592 -22.56 34.85 15.33
CA GLY A 592 -21.84 34.40 14.15
C GLY A 592 -21.84 32.92 13.84
N ALA A 593 -22.78 32.46 13.00
CA ALA A 593 -22.69 31.16 12.36
C ALA A 593 -22.12 31.31 10.95
N ASN A 594 -20.89 30.89 10.75
CA ASN A 594 -20.40 30.43 9.45
C ASN A 594 -20.62 28.93 9.40
N GLY A 595 -21.32 28.45 8.37
CA GLY A 595 -21.68 27.06 8.23
C GLY A 595 -20.53 26.19 7.78
N GLU A 596 -20.11 25.30 8.66
CA GLU A 596 -19.45 24.04 8.31
C GLU A 596 -20.32 22.93 8.88
N ASN A 597 -20.67 21.96 8.02
CA ASN A 597 -21.38 20.76 8.45
C ASN A 597 -20.43 19.90 9.29
N VAL A 598 -20.45 20.13 10.59
CA VAL A 598 -19.79 19.27 11.57
C VAL A 598 -20.76 18.16 11.91
N TYR A 599 -20.42 16.93 11.55
CA TYR A 599 -21.01 15.73 12.16
C TYR A 599 -20.25 15.50 13.47
N ASP A 600 -20.79 16.00 14.59
CA ASP A 600 -20.28 15.70 15.91
C ASP A 600 -20.52 14.22 16.23
N ALA A 601 -19.44 13.46 16.32
CA ALA A 601 -19.41 12.20 17.04
C ALA A 601 -18.97 12.51 18.48
N ASP A 602 -19.92 12.48 19.40
CA ASP A 602 -19.66 12.58 20.85
C ASP A 602 -18.78 11.41 21.30
N PHE A 603 -17.54 11.68 21.63
CA PHE A 603 -16.67 10.78 22.37
C PHE A 603 -16.97 10.91 23.87
N THR A 604 -17.69 9.95 24.44
CA THR A 604 -17.69 9.73 25.89
C THR A 604 -16.46 8.88 26.24
N ASP A 605 -15.45 9.55 26.77
CA ASP A 605 -14.28 8.92 27.39
C ASP A 605 -14.73 8.32 28.76
N ASN A 606 -14.87 6.99 28.80
CA ASN A 606 -15.12 6.26 30.03
C ASN A 606 -13.80 5.74 30.62
N THR A 607 -13.00 6.65 31.17
CA THR A 607 -11.96 6.30 32.14
C THR A 607 -12.57 6.37 33.54
N GLU A 608 -13.26 5.32 33.99
CA GLU A 608 -13.51 5.12 35.42
C GLU A 608 -12.30 4.49 36.09
N ASN A 609 -11.65 5.33 36.89
CA ASN A 609 -10.78 4.95 37.99
C ASN A 609 -11.44 3.88 38.88
N LYS A 610 -10.80 2.73 39.03
CA LYS A 610 -10.99 1.86 40.20
C LYS A 610 -9.66 1.69 40.92
N ASN A 611 -9.45 2.54 41.91
CA ASN A 611 -8.66 2.19 43.10
C ASN A 611 -9.45 1.12 43.88
N ASN A 612 -8.90 -0.10 43.99
CA ASN A 612 -8.66 -0.85 45.24
C ASN A 612 -7.83 -2.09 44.93
#